data_5b5cf03effeccd5fdba29d2401624de4
#
_entry.id   5b5cf03effeccd5fdba29d2401624de4
#
_cell.length_a   1.000
_cell.length_b   1.000
_cell.length_c   1.000
_cell.angle_alpha   90.00
_cell.angle_beta   90.00
_cell.angle_gamma   90.00
#
_symmetry.space_group_name_H-M   'P 1'
#
loop_
_entity.id
_entity.type
_entity.pdbx_description
1 polymer ?
#
loop_
_entity_poly.entity_id
_entity_poly.type
_entity_poly.pdbx_seq_one_letter_code
_entity_poly.pdbx_strand_id
1 'polypeptide(L)'
;LGDVYKRQMMDRDLDLISFTGRHAMERTMERTPVTHIKTEFGSIRGTSSHHYNPAMILCDRHATEDAGDCFGLCLAYSGSFTAMAQKDQRDQIRVQMGINPYQFRWCLTGGETFFAPQVILSFSNQGFSKLSHQYHDILHEHMCRGRYKHERRPVLINNWEATYFDFNEEKIEKIAAQAGELGIEMMVLDDGWFGKRDDDNSGLGDWFVNEKKIRGGLPKLSEKILSLIHI
;
A
#
# COMPACT_ATOMS: atom_id res chain seq x y z
N LEU A 1 -6.19 19.98 16.79
CA LEU A 1 -5.92 19.83 15.35
C LEU A 1 -4.43 20.06 15.14
N GLY A 2 -3.63 19.01 15.31
CA GLY A 2 -2.19 19.11 15.16
C GLY A 2 -1.83 19.31 13.70
N ASP A 3 -1.24 20.45 13.38
CA ASP A 3 -0.46 20.62 12.16
C ASP A 3 0.75 19.67 12.25
N VAL A 4 0.66 18.53 11.62
CA VAL A 4 1.66 17.47 11.78
C VAL A 4 3.01 17.87 11.21
N TYR A 5 3.08 18.80 10.25
CA TYR A 5 4.33 19.44 9.84
C TYR A 5 4.10 20.69 8.99
N LYS A 6 4.70 21.81 9.39
CA LYS A 6 4.88 23.00 8.55
C LYS A 6 6.35 23.09 8.18
N ARG A 7 6.74 22.69 6.99
CA ARG A 7 8.04 23.02 6.46
C ARG A 7 7.86 24.15 5.44
N GLN A 8 8.43 25.31 5.74
CA GLN A 8 8.56 26.42 4.80
C GLN A 8 9.81 26.16 3.96
N MET A 9 9.65 26.04 2.66
CA MET A 9 10.76 25.97 1.70
C MET A 9 10.79 27.32 1.00
N MET A 10 11.89 28.04 1.16
CA MET A 10 12.03 29.37 0.59
C MET A 10 12.25 29.29 -0.93
N ASP A 11 11.48 30.14 -1.65
CA ASP A 11 11.75 30.67 -2.99
C ASP A 11 12.32 29.70 -4.04
N ARG A 12 11.65 28.55 -4.20
CA ARG A 12 11.95 27.55 -5.23
C ARG A 12 10.67 27.20 -6.01
N ASP A 13 10.84 27.03 -7.30
CA ASP A 13 9.80 26.42 -8.12
C ASP A 13 9.90 24.90 -8.01
N LEU A 14 8.94 24.29 -7.33
CA LEU A 14 8.85 22.84 -7.15
C LEU A 14 7.58 22.31 -7.81
N ASP A 15 7.65 21.07 -8.22
CA ASP A 15 6.50 20.26 -8.57
C ASP A 15 6.09 19.36 -7.41
N LEU A 16 4.79 19.10 -7.32
CA LEU A 16 4.21 18.09 -6.45
C LEU A 16 3.98 16.81 -7.26
N ILE A 17 4.47 15.69 -6.74
CA ILE A 17 4.13 14.36 -7.22
C ILE A 17 3.17 13.72 -6.25
N SER A 18 2.06 13.23 -6.76
CA SER A 18 1.09 12.37 -6.08
C SER A 18 0.95 11.05 -6.82
N PHE A 19 0.41 10.06 -6.14
CA PHE A 19 0.19 8.73 -6.70
C PHE A 19 -1.30 8.43 -6.66
N THR A 20 -1.88 8.30 -7.85
CA THR A 20 -3.30 7.99 -8.06
C THR A 20 -3.46 6.57 -8.56
N GLY A 21 -4.67 6.05 -8.60
CA GLY A 21 -4.86 4.74 -9.19
C GLY A 21 -6.29 4.23 -9.15
N ARG A 22 -6.45 3.11 -9.81
CA ARG A 22 -7.65 2.29 -9.82
C ARG A 22 -7.24 0.82 -9.87
N HIS A 23 -8.20 -0.08 -9.73
CA HIS A 23 -7.96 -1.52 -9.88
C HIS A 23 -7.15 -1.82 -11.16
N ALA A 24 -6.09 -2.61 -11.03
CA ALA A 24 -5.12 -2.99 -12.06
C ALA A 24 -4.34 -1.82 -12.70
N MET A 25 -4.45 -0.60 -12.16
CA MET A 25 -3.67 0.57 -12.57
C MET A 25 -3.34 1.46 -11.35
N GLU A 26 -2.79 0.83 -10.33
CA GLU A 26 -2.41 1.48 -9.08
C GLU A 26 -1.10 2.27 -9.24
N ARG A 27 -0.95 3.29 -8.42
CA ARG A 27 0.27 4.09 -8.31
C ARG A 27 0.71 4.79 -9.59
N THR A 28 -0.25 5.27 -10.36
CA THR A 28 0.05 6.20 -11.47
C THR A 28 0.61 7.49 -10.90
N MET A 29 1.78 7.88 -11.36
CA MET A 29 2.45 9.10 -10.91
C MET A 29 1.87 10.32 -11.64
N GLU A 30 1.35 11.27 -10.86
CA GLU A 30 0.87 12.56 -11.32
C GLU A 30 1.84 13.65 -10.88
N ARG A 31 2.25 14.52 -11.81
CA ARG A 31 3.17 15.63 -11.55
C ARG A 31 2.50 16.97 -11.84
N THR A 32 2.43 17.83 -10.84
CA THR A 32 1.72 19.12 -10.91
C THR A 32 2.59 20.24 -10.32
N PRO A 33 2.77 21.38 -10.99
CA PRO A 33 3.48 22.53 -10.43
C PRO A 33 2.82 23.01 -9.13
N VAL A 34 3.63 23.31 -8.12
CA VAL A 34 3.14 23.96 -6.90
C VAL A 34 2.94 25.45 -7.17
N THR A 35 1.70 25.90 -7.04
CA THR A 35 1.30 27.28 -7.29
C THR A 35 0.61 27.89 -6.07
N HIS A 36 0.10 29.13 -6.18
CA HIS A 36 -0.74 29.75 -5.15
C HIS A 36 -2.11 29.08 -5.00
N ILE A 37 -2.53 28.29 -6.02
CA ILE A 37 -3.72 27.44 -5.90
C ILE A 37 -3.35 26.22 -5.06
N LYS A 38 -4.17 25.93 -4.03
CA LYS A 38 -4.00 24.76 -3.20
C LYS A 38 -4.26 23.49 -4.00
N THR A 39 -3.23 22.64 -4.13
CA THR A 39 -3.38 21.29 -4.62
C THR A 39 -3.55 20.35 -3.43
N GLU A 40 -4.67 19.65 -3.37
CA GLU A 40 -5.02 18.76 -2.27
C GLU A 40 -5.54 17.43 -2.80
N PHE A 41 -5.14 16.34 -2.17
CA PHE A 41 -5.63 14.99 -2.45
C PHE A 41 -5.71 14.19 -1.14
N GLY A 42 -6.43 13.06 -1.18
CA GLY A 42 -6.60 12.22 0.01
C GLY A 42 -7.78 11.28 -0.09
N SER A 43 -8.18 10.70 1.02
CA SER A 43 -9.30 9.77 1.11
C SER A 43 -10.21 10.14 2.28
N ILE A 44 -11.51 9.94 2.07
CA ILE A 44 -12.58 10.04 3.09
C ILE A 44 -13.31 8.71 3.26
N ARG A 45 -12.72 7.60 2.82
CA ARG A 45 -13.36 6.27 2.72
C ARG A 45 -13.13 5.38 3.94
N GLY A 46 -12.49 5.89 4.98
CA GLY A 46 -12.06 5.09 6.13
C GLY A 46 -10.73 4.38 5.92
N THR A 47 -10.23 4.31 4.69
CA THR A 47 -8.92 3.78 4.33
C THR A 47 -8.20 4.73 3.38
N SER A 48 -6.86 4.63 3.28
CA SER A 48 -6.11 5.38 2.27
C SER A 48 -6.47 4.95 0.84
N SER A 49 -6.87 3.70 0.65
CA SER A 49 -7.27 3.06 -0.61
C SER A 49 -6.21 3.08 -1.73
N HIS A 50 -6.48 2.36 -2.82
CA HIS A 50 -5.65 2.39 -4.03
C HIS A 50 -5.84 3.66 -4.86
N HIS A 51 -6.88 4.45 -4.57
CA HIS A 51 -7.21 5.67 -5.31
C HIS A 51 -6.17 6.77 -5.11
N TYR A 52 -5.69 6.93 -3.87
CA TYR A 52 -4.58 7.81 -3.53
C TYR A 52 -3.66 7.14 -2.51
N ASN A 53 -2.37 7.11 -2.80
CA ASN A 53 -1.41 6.66 -1.80
C ASN A 53 -1.15 7.76 -0.76
N PRO A 54 -0.94 7.43 0.52
CA PRO A 54 -0.65 8.41 1.57
C PRO A 54 0.82 8.85 1.52
N ALA A 55 1.24 9.28 0.34
CA ALA A 55 2.60 9.72 0.03
C ALA A 55 2.60 10.84 -1.00
N MET A 56 3.58 11.73 -0.90
CA MET A 56 3.84 12.77 -1.91
C MET A 56 5.32 13.09 -1.96
N ILE A 57 5.75 13.66 -3.11
CA ILE A 57 7.09 14.17 -3.28
C ILE A 57 7.00 15.61 -3.78
N LEU A 58 7.76 16.50 -3.17
CA LEU A 58 8.09 17.79 -3.75
C LEU A 58 9.44 17.67 -4.42
N CYS A 59 9.56 18.11 -5.66
CA CYS A 59 10.80 17.97 -6.39
C CYS A 59 11.11 19.17 -7.27
N ASP A 60 12.37 19.34 -7.64
CA ASP A 60 12.76 20.28 -8.68
C ASP A 60 12.00 19.98 -9.98
N ARG A 61 11.65 21.02 -10.78
CA ARG A 61 10.92 20.86 -12.05
C ARG A 61 11.57 19.90 -13.04
N HIS A 62 12.89 19.76 -12.97
CA HIS A 62 13.66 18.89 -13.86
C HIS A 62 14.20 17.65 -13.13
N ALA A 63 13.69 17.35 -11.93
CA ALA A 63 14.06 16.13 -11.24
C ALA A 63 13.69 14.89 -12.05
N THR A 64 14.62 13.94 -12.07
CA THR A 64 14.54 12.65 -12.76
C THR A 64 14.78 11.51 -11.77
N GLU A 65 14.88 10.29 -12.26
CA GLU A 65 15.25 9.14 -11.44
C GLU A 65 16.62 9.31 -10.78
N ASP A 66 17.59 9.96 -11.46
CA ASP A 66 18.98 10.00 -11.05
C ASP A 66 19.49 11.42 -10.68
N ALA A 67 18.66 12.45 -10.80
CA ALA A 67 19.08 13.84 -10.58
C ALA A 67 17.96 14.73 -10.05
N GLY A 68 18.34 15.78 -9.33
CA GLY A 68 17.47 16.82 -8.79
C GLY A 68 17.11 16.59 -7.32
N ASP A 69 16.71 17.68 -6.67
CA ASP A 69 16.29 17.67 -5.28
C ASP A 69 14.86 17.12 -5.17
N CYS A 70 14.68 16.15 -4.30
CA CYS A 70 13.42 15.48 -4.02
C CYS A 70 13.16 15.40 -2.52
N PHE A 71 12.02 15.86 -2.06
CA PHE A 71 11.57 15.84 -0.67
C PHE A 71 10.35 14.95 -0.57
N GLY A 72 10.52 13.76 -0.02
CA GLY A 72 9.45 12.79 0.14
C GLY A 72 8.73 12.95 1.48
N LEU A 73 7.42 12.73 1.49
CA LEU A 73 6.58 12.65 2.67
C LEU A 73 5.69 11.41 2.56
N CYS A 74 5.79 10.51 3.54
CA CYS A 74 4.94 9.33 3.66
C CYS A 74 4.22 9.34 5.00
N LEU A 75 2.90 9.23 4.99
CA LEU A 75 2.09 9.14 6.19
C LEU A 75 2.00 7.68 6.66
N ALA A 76 2.45 7.41 7.88
CA ALA A 76 2.37 6.10 8.50
C ALA A 76 0.96 5.86 9.08
N TYR A 77 -0.04 5.83 8.18
CA TYR A 77 -1.45 5.69 8.53
C TYR A 77 -2.24 5.13 7.36
N SER A 78 -3.13 4.19 7.63
CA SER A 78 -3.94 3.52 6.61
C SER A 78 -5.40 4.01 6.54
N GLY A 79 -5.78 4.97 7.38
CA GLY A 79 -7.13 5.54 7.42
C GLY A 79 -7.35 6.68 6.41
N SER A 80 -8.44 7.41 6.61
CA SER A 80 -8.75 8.62 5.84
C SER A 80 -7.70 9.70 6.08
N PHE A 81 -7.10 10.20 5.03
CA PHE A 81 -6.01 11.17 5.10
C PHE A 81 -6.22 12.34 4.14
N THR A 82 -5.50 13.41 4.38
CA THR A 82 -5.35 14.52 3.44
C THR A 82 -3.87 14.90 3.31
N ALA A 83 -3.49 15.28 2.11
CA ALA A 83 -2.17 15.83 1.79
C ALA A 83 -2.35 17.04 0.87
N MET A 84 -1.58 18.09 1.10
CA MET A 84 -1.68 19.29 0.27
C MET A 84 -0.36 20.03 0.16
N ALA A 85 -0.19 20.73 -0.96
CA ALA A 85 0.89 21.70 -1.20
C ALA A 85 0.34 22.99 -1.81
N GLN A 86 0.94 24.12 -1.45
CA GLN A 86 0.54 25.45 -1.93
C GLN A 86 1.67 26.46 -1.69
N LYS A 87 1.83 27.45 -2.57
CA LYS A 87 2.58 28.68 -2.28
C LYS A 87 1.74 29.66 -1.49
N ASP A 88 2.30 30.26 -0.46
CA ASP A 88 1.67 31.37 0.26
C ASP A 88 1.88 32.73 -0.47
N GLN A 89 1.44 33.80 0.15
CA GLN A 89 1.56 35.18 -0.41
C GLN A 89 3.00 35.67 -0.51
N ARG A 90 3.98 34.94 0.03
CA ARG A 90 5.41 35.26 -0.01
C ARG A 90 6.18 34.23 -0.82
N ASP A 91 5.51 33.50 -1.69
CA ASP A 91 6.07 32.41 -2.50
C ASP A 91 6.67 31.25 -1.69
N GLN A 92 6.38 31.18 -0.39
CA GLN A 92 6.84 30.06 0.45
C GLN A 92 5.93 28.85 0.27
N ILE A 93 6.52 27.70 0.04
CA ILE A 93 5.76 26.46 -0.12
C ILE A 93 5.36 25.92 1.26
N ARG A 94 4.04 25.81 1.45
CA ARG A 94 3.43 25.12 2.58
C ARG A 94 2.99 23.74 2.17
N VAL A 95 3.34 22.75 3.01
CA VAL A 95 2.93 21.35 2.86
C VAL A 95 2.22 20.91 4.12
N GLN A 96 1.14 20.16 3.97
CA GLN A 96 0.43 19.53 5.08
C GLN A 96 0.07 18.10 4.71
N MET A 97 0.15 17.20 5.70
CA MET A 97 -0.25 15.80 5.57
C MET A 97 -0.72 15.29 6.94
N GLY A 98 -1.82 14.55 6.97
CA GLY A 98 -2.34 14.01 8.22
C GLY A 98 -3.72 13.37 8.07
N ILE A 99 -4.41 13.17 9.18
CA ILE A 99 -5.79 12.65 9.20
C ILE A 99 -6.70 13.63 8.47
N ASN A 100 -7.58 13.10 7.61
CA ASN A 100 -8.58 13.91 6.95
C ASN A 100 -9.57 14.47 7.98
N PRO A 101 -9.83 15.79 7.98
CA PRO A 101 -10.76 16.41 8.94
C PRO A 101 -12.23 16.07 8.66
N TYR A 102 -12.56 15.47 7.52
CA TYR A 102 -13.94 15.11 7.19
C TYR A 102 -14.49 14.08 8.20
N GLN A 103 -15.56 14.44 8.90
CA GLN A 103 -16.22 13.64 9.93
C GLN A 103 -15.30 13.17 11.07
N PHE A 104 -14.11 13.77 11.22
CA PHE A 104 -13.18 13.45 12.30
C PHE A 104 -13.26 14.48 13.41
N ARG A 105 -13.49 14.00 14.62
CA ARG A 105 -13.46 14.80 15.85
C ARG A 105 -12.87 13.96 16.97
N TRP A 106 -12.02 14.57 17.75
CA TRP A 106 -11.45 13.97 18.94
C TRP A 106 -11.60 14.92 20.13
N CYS A 107 -12.25 14.44 21.19
CA CYS A 107 -12.39 15.22 22.43
C CYS A 107 -11.23 14.85 23.34
N LEU A 108 -10.40 15.83 23.68
CA LEU A 108 -9.34 15.68 24.69
C LEU A 108 -9.85 16.25 26.02
N THR A 109 -9.91 15.42 27.04
CA THR A 109 -10.13 15.88 28.42
C THR A 109 -8.79 16.21 29.09
N GLY A 110 -8.84 16.92 30.23
CA GLY A 110 -7.60 17.31 30.92
C GLY A 110 -6.77 16.11 31.32
N GLY A 111 -5.50 16.09 30.90
CA GLY A 111 -4.54 15.00 31.12
C GLY A 111 -4.49 13.91 30.04
N GLU A 112 -5.37 13.92 29.05
CA GLU A 112 -5.33 12.99 27.94
C GLU A 112 -4.36 13.43 26.85
N THR A 113 -3.82 12.45 26.10
CA THR A 113 -2.92 12.67 24.96
C THR A 113 -3.50 12.03 23.71
N PHE A 114 -3.55 12.78 22.61
CA PHE A 114 -3.85 12.25 21.29
C PHE A 114 -2.56 12.02 20.49
N PHE A 115 -2.35 10.80 20.03
CA PHE A 115 -1.21 10.45 19.17
C PHE A 115 -1.61 10.59 17.71
N ALA A 116 -1.14 11.65 17.06
CA ALA A 116 -1.32 11.82 15.62
C ALA A 116 -0.46 10.83 14.85
N PRO A 117 -0.90 10.38 13.66
CA PRO A 117 -0.07 9.58 12.77
C PRO A 117 1.23 10.28 12.42
N GLN A 118 2.30 9.50 12.31
CA GLN A 118 3.61 10.00 11.95
C GLN A 118 3.72 10.25 10.45
N VAL A 119 4.43 11.30 10.07
CA VAL A 119 4.89 11.54 8.70
C VAL A 119 6.39 11.30 8.64
N ILE A 120 6.80 10.38 7.78
CA ILE A 120 8.20 10.07 7.51
C ILE A 120 8.68 11.01 6.42
N LEU A 121 9.67 11.84 6.73
CA LEU A 121 10.28 12.77 5.79
C LEU A 121 11.63 12.21 5.31
N SER A 122 11.90 12.36 4.02
CA SER A 122 13.18 12.03 3.44
C SER A 122 13.60 13.06 2.40
N PHE A 123 14.90 13.20 2.16
CA PHE A 123 15.46 14.11 1.16
C PHE A 123 16.51 13.38 0.32
N SER A 124 16.48 13.65 -0.97
CA SER A 124 17.52 13.22 -1.90
C SER A 124 17.88 14.38 -2.84
N ASN A 125 19.15 14.56 -3.10
CA ASN A 125 19.64 15.42 -4.19
C ASN A 125 20.10 14.60 -5.41
N GLN A 126 19.79 13.30 -5.43
CA GLN A 126 20.15 12.32 -6.47
C GLN A 126 18.89 11.71 -7.07
N GLY A 127 17.81 12.49 -7.20
CA GLY A 127 16.58 12.07 -7.86
C GLY A 127 15.70 11.08 -7.08
N PHE A 128 14.74 10.52 -7.81
CA PHE A 128 13.69 9.67 -7.23
C PHE A 128 14.19 8.30 -6.81
N SER A 129 15.11 7.69 -7.56
CA SER A 129 15.65 6.37 -7.22
C SER A 129 16.30 6.36 -5.85
N LYS A 130 17.14 7.36 -5.57
CA LYS A 130 17.77 7.47 -4.25
C LYS A 130 16.75 7.72 -3.15
N LEU A 131 15.77 8.59 -3.38
CA LEU A 131 14.67 8.83 -2.42
C LEU A 131 13.90 7.54 -2.13
N SER A 132 13.56 6.78 -3.16
CA SER A 132 12.87 5.50 -3.07
C SER A 132 13.66 4.49 -2.22
N HIS A 133 14.96 4.33 -2.49
CA HIS A 133 15.82 3.45 -1.71
C HIS A 133 15.86 3.83 -0.22
N GLN A 134 15.92 5.13 0.10
CA GLN A 134 15.88 5.60 1.49
C GLN A 134 14.56 5.19 2.18
N TYR A 135 13.43 5.26 1.48
CA TYR A 135 12.15 4.77 2.03
C TYR A 135 12.13 3.25 2.18
N HIS A 136 12.69 2.49 1.22
CA HIS A 136 12.81 1.04 1.34
C HIS A 136 13.62 0.65 2.58
N ASP A 137 14.74 1.32 2.82
CA ASP A 137 15.59 1.08 3.98
C ASP A 137 14.84 1.37 5.30
N ILE A 138 14.17 2.53 5.40
CA ILE A 138 13.37 2.90 6.58
C ILE A 138 12.23 1.91 6.82
N LEU A 139 11.47 1.55 5.78
CA LEU A 139 10.37 0.62 5.90
C LEU A 139 10.86 -0.77 6.32
N HIS A 140 11.93 -1.24 5.70
CA HIS A 140 12.53 -2.52 6.02
C HIS A 140 13.07 -2.56 7.47
N GLU A 141 13.88 -1.57 7.86
CA GLU A 141 14.56 -1.60 9.16
C GLU A 141 13.64 -1.26 10.34
N HIS A 142 12.63 -0.39 10.16
CA HIS A 142 11.85 0.16 11.25
C HIS A 142 10.37 -0.23 11.25
N MET A 143 9.80 -0.63 10.11
CA MET A 143 8.38 -0.96 10.02
C MET A 143 8.11 -2.44 9.76
N CYS A 144 8.92 -3.11 8.96
CA CYS A 144 8.79 -4.55 8.74
C CYS A 144 9.09 -5.32 10.04
N ARG A 145 8.26 -6.32 10.31
CA ARG A 145 8.33 -7.19 11.50
C ARG A 145 8.23 -8.65 11.09
N GLY A 146 8.54 -9.53 12.05
CA GLY A 146 8.44 -10.98 11.87
C GLY A 146 9.66 -11.57 11.14
N ARG A 147 9.61 -12.88 10.95
CA ARG A 147 10.73 -13.67 10.42
C ARG A 147 11.20 -13.21 9.04
N TYR A 148 10.27 -12.84 8.16
CA TYR A 148 10.58 -12.40 6.80
C TYR A 148 11.11 -10.96 6.69
N LYS A 149 11.45 -10.31 7.79
CA LYS A 149 12.23 -9.08 7.76
C LYS A 149 13.64 -9.33 7.20
N HIS A 150 14.27 -10.43 7.58
CA HIS A 150 15.65 -10.77 7.23
C HIS A 150 15.79 -12.08 6.45
N GLU A 151 14.74 -12.89 6.38
CA GLU A 151 14.72 -14.13 5.61
C GLU A 151 14.12 -13.93 4.22
N ARG A 152 14.62 -14.71 3.26
CA ARG A 152 14.04 -14.76 1.93
C ARG A 152 12.59 -15.27 2.01
N ARG A 153 11.69 -14.61 1.34
CA ARG A 153 10.32 -15.09 1.18
C ARG A 153 10.28 -16.28 0.23
N PRO A 154 9.38 -17.25 0.45
CA PRO A 154 9.22 -18.38 -0.46
C PRO A 154 8.74 -17.89 -1.83
N VAL A 155 9.16 -18.61 -2.87
CA VAL A 155 8.62 -18.41 -4.23
C VAL A 155 7.19 -18.93 -4.25
N LEU A 156 6.25 -18.09 -4.64
CA LEU A 156 4.81 -18.32 -4.50
C LEU A 156 4.13 -18.49 -5.85
N ILE A 157 3.18 -19.42 -5.92
CA ILE A 157 2.15 -19.50 -6.97
C ILE A 157 0.77 -19.26 -6.38
N ASN A 158 -0.08 -18.56 -7.13
CA ASN A 158 -1.48 -18.34 -6.82
C ASN A 158 -2.33 -19.04 -7.89
N ASN A 159 -3.44 -19.70 -7.50
CA ASN A 159 -4.27 -20.44 -8.45
C ASN A 159 -5.21 -19.54 -9.29
N TRP A 160 -5.42 -18.28 -8.91
CA TRP A 160 -6.48 -17.44 -9.46
C TRP A 160 -6.47 -17.39 -10.99
N GLU A 161 -5.37 -16.94 -11.59
CA GLU A 161 -5.25 -16.81 -13.04
C GLU A 161 -5.34 -18.14 -13.81
N ALA A 162 -5.09 -19.26 -13.13
CA ALA A 162 -5.17 -20.58 -13.75
C ALA A 162 -6.57 -21.19 -13.72
N THR A 163 -7.41 -20.79 -12.75
CA THR A 163 -8.67 -21.49 -12.49
C THR A 163 -9.88 -20.57 -12.30
N TYR A 164 -9.66 -19.33 -11.88
CA TYR A 164 -10.71 -18.45 -11.37
C TYR A 164 -11.58 -19.20 -10.34
N PHE A 165 -12.90 -19.18 -10.49
CA PHE A 165 -13.86 -19.89 -9.62
C PHE A 165 -14.00 -21.38 -9.95
N ASP A 166 -13.55 -21.84 -11.13
CA ASP A 166 -13.69 -23.23 -11.59
C ASP A 166 -12.53 -24.11 -11.13
N PHE A 167 -12.56 -24.49 -9.85
CA PHE A 167 -11.60 -25.44 -9.30
C PHE A 167 -12.23 -26.39 -8.29
N ASN A 168 -11.52 -27.48 -8.06
CA ASN A 168 -11.76 -28.45 -7.00
C ASN A 168 -10.41 -28.87 -6.40
N GLU A 169 -10.46 -29.71 -5.36
CA GLU A 169 -9.24 -30.20 -4.69
C GLU A 169 -8.23 -30.83 -5.66
N GLU A 170 -8.73 -31.62 -6.64
CA GLU A 170 -7.87 -32.35 -7.59
C GLU A 170 -7.10 -31.41 -8.53
N LYS A 171 -7.76 -30.33 -9.02
CA LYS A 171 -7.09 -29.29 -9.81
C LYS A 171 -6.00 -28.59 -9.01
N ILE A 172 -6.29 -28.25 -7.74
CA ILE A 172 -5.35 -27.58 -6.85
C ILE A 172 -4.15 -28.47 -6.54
N GLU A 173 -4.38 -29.74 -6.22
CA GLU A 173 -3.32 -30.73 -5.99
C GLU A 173 -2.42 -30.89 -7.23
N LYS A 174 -3.02 -30.92 -8.42
CA LYS A 174 -2.25 -31.02 -9.68
C LYS A 174 -1.36 -29.79 -9.91
N ILE A 175 -1.88 -28.58 -9.65
CA ILE A 175 -1.09 -27.35 -9.75
C ILE A 175 0.06 -27.39 -8.74
N ALA A 176 -0.22 -27.80 -7.50
CA ALA A 176 0.79 -27.89 -6.46
C ALA A 176 1.90 -28.89 -6.80
N ALA A 177 1.55 -30.07 -7.34
CA ALA A 177 2.53 -31.07 -7.76
C ALA A 177 3.48 -30.50 -8.85
N GLN A 178 2.93 -29.89 -9.88
CA GLN A 178 3.72 -29.24 -10.94
C GLN A 178 4.57 -28.08 -10.42
N ALA A 179 4.02 -27.30 -9.48
CA ALA A 179 4.74 -26.22 -8.83
C ALA A 179 5.94 -26.71 -8.01
N GLY A 180 5.76 -27.84 -7.28
CA GLY A 180 6.85 -28.47 -6.53
C GLY A 180 7.99 -28.95 -7.43
N GLU A 181 7.68 -29.56 -8.59
CA GLU A 181 8.68 -29.98 -9.58
C GLU A 181 9.50 -28.78 -10.12
N LEU A 182 8.90 -27.60 -10.18
CA LEU A 182 9.54 -26.36 -10.62
C LEU A 182 10.27 -25.60 -9.48
N GLY A 183 10.27 -26.14 -8.27
CA GLY A 183 10.91 -25.51 -7.11
C GLY A 183 10.14 -24.35 -6.50
N ILE A 184 8.83 -24.27 -6.74
CA ILE A 184 7.95 -23.31 -6.08
C ILE A 184 7.70 -23.80 -4.63
N GLU A 185 7.79 -22.87 -3.70
CA GLU A 185 7.86 -23.16 -2.26
C GLU A 185 6.56 -22.91 -1.51
N MET A 186 5.64 -22.13 -2.10
CA MET A 186 4.38 -21.75 -1.46
C MET A 186 3.24 -21.70 -2.48
N MET A 187 2.06 -22.17 -2.07
CA MET A 187 0.84 -22.04 -2.85
C MET A 187 -0.20 -21.21 -2.09
N VAL A 188 -0.83 -20.29 -2.79
CA VAL A 188 -1.97 -19.51 -2.28
C VAL A 188 -3.23 -20.01 -2.95
N LEU A 189 -4.20 -20.43 -2.14
CA LEU A 189 -5.57 -20.66 -2.58
C LEU A 189 -6.32 -19.34 -2.50
N ASP A 190 -6.64 -18.78 -3.65
CA ASP A 190 -7.30 -17.49 -3.79
C ASP A 190 -8.83 -17.62 -3.65
N ASP A 191 -9.59 -16.69 -4.22
CA ASP A 191 -11.05 -16.60 -4.11
C ASP A 191 -11.79 -17.88 -4.53
N GLY A 192 -13.04 -18.01 -4.07
CA GLY A 192 -13.95 -19.08 -4.50
C GLY A 192 -13.88 -20.38 -3.71
N TRP A 193 -13.03 -20.51 -2.67
CA TRP A 193 -12.95 -21.71 -1.83
C TRP A 193 -14.02 -21.76 -0.71
N PHE A 194 -14.71 -20.65 -0.48
CA PHE A 194 -15.64 -20.44 0.64
C PHE A 194 -17.07 -20.21 0.19
N GLY A 195 -18.03 -20.51 1.05
CA GLY A 195 -19.45 -20.24 0.86
C GLY A 195 -20.01 -20.76 -0.47
N LYS A 196 -20.85 -19.95 -1.09
CA LYS A 196 -21.37 -20.15 -2.44
C LYS A 196 -20.76 -19.12 -3.41
N ARG A 197 -19.46 -19.03 -3.38
CA ARG A 197 -18.71 -18.07 -4.18
C ARG A 197 -18.25 -18.71 -5.49
N ASP A 198 -19.12 -18.66 -6.48
CA ASP A 198 -18.87 -19.16 -7.83
C ASP A 198 -18.77 -18.02 -8.87
N ASP A 199 -18.92 -16.78 -8.41
CA ASP A 199 -18.79 -15.54 -9.16
C ASP A 199 -18.50 -14.35 -8.23
N ASP A 200 -18.33 -13.15 -8.78
CA ASP A 200 -18.01 -11.93 -8.03
C ASP A 200 -19.20 -11.32 -7.27
N ASN A 201 -20.42 -11.83 -7.44
CA ASN A 201 -21.64 -11.17 -6.99
C ASN A 201 -22.11 -11.61 -5.60
N SER A 202 -21.54 -12.67 -5.04
CA SER A 202 -22.01 -13.25 -3.78
C SER A 202 -20.90 -13.85 -2.92
N GLY A 203 -21.21 -14.18 -1.67
CA GLY A 203 -20.38 -14.97 -0.78
C GLY A 203 -19.25 -14.24 -0.06
N LEU A 204 -19.01 -12.95 -0.31
CA LEU A 204 -18.01 -12.18 0.45
C LEU A 204 -18.40 -12.09 1.93
N GLY A 205 -17.53 -12.57 2.81
CA GLY A 205 -17.79 -12.66 4.24
C GLY A 205 -18.23 -14.04 4.73
N ASP A 206 -18.57 -14.97 3.84
CA ASP A 206 -18.98 -16.33 4.16
C ASP A 206 -17.76 -17.25 4.31
N TRP A 207 -16.92 -17.00 5.30
CA TRP A 207 -15.62 -17.65 5.51
C TRP A 207 -15.74 -19.10 6.03
N PHE A 208 -16.59 -19.91 5.43
CA PHE A 208 -16.68 -21.35 5.65
C PHE A 208 -16.40 -22.11 4.37
N VAL A 209 -15.71 -23.24 4.49
CA VAL A 209 -15.23 -24.02 3.34
C VAL A 209 -16.40 -24.52 2.48
N ASN A 210 -16.26 -24.38 1.17
CA ASN A 210 -17.15 -25.03 0.22
C ASN A 210 -16.72 -26.49 0.02
N GLU A 211 -17.38 -27.39 0.76
CA GLU A 211 -17.05 -28.83 0.73
C GLU A 211 -17.37 -29.50 -0.60
N LYS A 212 -18.14 -28.86 -1.51
CA LYS A 212 -18.33 -29.37 -2.85
C LYS A 212 -17.08 -29.22 -3.70
N LYS A 213 -16.29 -28.17 -3.45
CA LYS A 213 -15.01 -27.90 -4.13
C LYS A 213 -13.84 -28.56 -3.39
N ILE A 214 -13.86 -28.55 -2.05
CA ILE A 214 -12.77 -29.03 -1.20
C ILE A 214 -13.33 -30.08 -0.26
N ARG A 215 -13.33 -31.34 -0.70
CA ARG A 215 -13.85 -32.45 0.07
C ARG A 215 -12.96 -32.80 1.25
N GLY A 216 -13.54 -32.75 2.45
CA GLY A 216 -12.80 -32.98 3.69
C GLY A 216 -12.10 -31.76 4.25
N GLY A 217 -12.37 -30.57 3.67
CA GLY A 217 -12.01 -29.28 4.21
C GLY A 217 -10.55 -28.85 3.96
N LEU A 218 -10.26 -27.62 4.37
CA LEU A 218 -8.94 -27.03 4.22
C LEU A 218 -7.82 -27.81 4.92
N PRO A 219 -8.00 -28.39 6.12
CA PRO A 219 -6.91 -29.12 6.77
C PRO A 219 -6.39 -30.28 5.92
N LYS A 220 -7.28 -31.08 5.33
CA LYS A 220 -6.90 -32.22 4.48
C LYS A 220 -6.22 -31.76 3.18
N LEU A 221 -6.74 -30.71 2.53
CA LEU A 221 -6.11 -30.12 1.35
C LEU A 221 -4.72 -29.58 1.70
N SER A 222 -4.60 -28.85 2.81
CA SER A 222 -3.34 -28.27 3.27
C SER A 222 -2.29 -29.35 3.53
N GLU A 223 -2.64 -30.45 4.19
CA GLU A 223 -1.75 -31.59 4.44
C GLU A 223 -1.22 -32.18 3.13
N LYS A 224 -2.07 -32.37 2.13
CA LYS A 224 -1.67 -32.84 0.80
C LYS A 224 -0.74 -31.86 0.09
N ILE A 225 -1.09 -30.57 0.07
CA ILE A 225 -0.27 -29.55 -0.58
C ILE A 225 1.11 -29.45 0.07
N LEU A 226 1.19 -29.45 1.41
CA LEU A 226 2.46 -29.42 2.15
C LEU A 226 3.32 -30.65 1.92
N SER A 227 2.75 -31.78 1.53
CA SER A 227 3.51 -32.97 1.13
C SER A 227 4.12 -32.85 -0.28
N LEU A 228 3.59 -31.96 -1.13
CA LEU A 228 4.03 -31.75 -2.50
C LEU A 228 5.00 -30.56 -2.64
N ILE A 229 4.77 -29.52 -1.84
CA ILE A 229 5.59 -28.31 -1.80
C ILE A 229 6.32 -28.30 -0.46
N HIS A 230 7.61 -28.57 -0.46
CA HIS A 230 8.43 -28.54 0.76
C HIS A 230 8.81 -27.13 1.11
N ILE A 231 8.31 -26.65 2.25
CA ILE A 231 8.76 -25.40 2.88
C ILE A 231 9.84 -25.74 3.89
#